data_4a709b3085a4f5f21c41789581bf0453
#
_entry.id   4a709b3085a4f5f21c41789581bf0453
#
_cell.length_a   1.000
_cell.length_b   1.000
_cell.length_c   1.000
_cell.angle_alpha   90.00
_cell.angle_beta   90.00
_cell.angle_gamma   90.00
#
_symmetry.space_group_name_H-M   'P 1'
#
loop_
_entity.id
_entity.type
_entity.pdbx_description
1 polymer ?
#
loop_
_entity_poly.entity_id
_entity_poly.type
_entity_poly.pdbx_seq_one_letter_code
_entity_poly.pdbx_strand_id
1 'polypeptide(L)'
;VSTTGASAAQSVDWLTPNYLPIWTARAERLMKLRADPALLQAVRVYYRDHPADFVNDWGVTVDPRVTARGRSAIMPLVLWPKQREWLEWLYARWKNGDPGTTVKSRDVGISWLAMSFASAMCIFHDDFSVGFGSEKEDKVDRSGDPDCLFYKGRLFLQYLPPEFKAGFDLKRNSAHMRLTFPDTGSSITGEAGDNIGRGGRKSIYIVDESAHIPNPKALDASLSANTDCRQDMSSVWGTANSFYERAHNATIPRFDFHWKDDPRKTPEWEKKKRAELDPAIFAAEYDCNFTASVEGVVIPAVWVTAAIGAAERLGLKPEGQKRGALDVADAGKDANAFAVNQSYYLHSVESWKGSADLDIYHSVERSFVLCDTYGLDGFHYDADGLGASVRGDARKINDARVDSGGKPLLVRPFRGSGDVFQPEAIVPGTQRTALDFFENAKAQAWWHLRGLFQYTYRIIERLNAGESAELLRLELDLSKFISIAPNFPERARLCIELSQPVWGLSKRGKVMVDKCPVGTKTEVRNAIVSPNLADSVMMLYAPRHGILTINPALLALTSGNTPLAIGGRR
;
A
#
# COMPACT_ATOMS: atom_id res chain seq x y z
N VAL A 1 -43.82 0.39 -21.92
CA VAL A 1 -42.55 0.11 -22.63
C VAL A 1 -41.94 -1.09 -21.94
N SER A 2 -41.99 -2.26 -22.57
CA SER A 2 -41.51 -3.54 -22.03
C SER A 2 -40.00 -3.49 -21.84
N THR A 3 -39.56 -3.77 -20.63
CA THR A 3 -38.16 -3.86 -20.16
C THR A 3 -37.46 -5.10 -20.75
N THR A 4 -37.08 -5.06 -22.01
CA THR A 4 -36.26 -6.12 -22.64
C THR A 4 -34.74 -5.88 -22.44
N GLY A 5 -34.35 -5.03 -21.47
CA GLY A 5 -32.95 -4.77 -21.16
C GLY A 5 -32.29 -5.73 -20.16
N ALA A 6 -33.06 -6.54 -19.42
CA ALA A 6 -32.52 -7.46 -18.41
C ALA A 6 -31.88 -8.74 -18.97
N SER A 7 -32.06 -9.05 -20.26
CA SER A 7 -31.67 -10.34 -20.83
C SER A 7 -30.20 -10.50 -21.20
N ALA A 8 -29.49 -9.43 -21.52
CA ALA A 8 -28.08 -9.53 -21.96
C ALA A 8 -27.07 -9.56 -20.79
N ALA A 9 -27.43 -9.07 -19.60
CA ALA A 9 -26.55 -9.08 -18.44
C ALA A 9 -26.46 -10.46 -17.74
N GLN A 10 -27.37 -11.38 -18.06
CA GLN A 10 -27.44 -12.69 -17.41
C GLN A 10 -26.45 -13.74 -17.91
N SER A 11 -25.63 -13.46 -18.92
CA SER A 11 -24.78 -14.48 -19.56
C SER A 11 -23.28 -14.11 -19.66
N VAL A 12 -22.79 -13.12 -18.91
CA VAL A 12 -21.35 -12.83 -18.95
C VAL A 12 -20.62 -13.83 -18.05
N ASP A 13 -19.78 -14.67 -18.65
CA ASP A 13 -18.76 -15.39 -17.88
C ASP A 13 -17.69 -14.40 -17.44
N TRP A 14 -17.70 -14.03 -16.17
CA TRP A 14 -16.78 -13.04 -15.59
C TRP A 14 -15.33 -13.51 -15.55
N LEU A 15 -15.07 -14.81 -15.61
CA LEU A 15 -13.72 -15.36 -15.61
C LEU A 15 -13.10 -15.34 -17.02
N THR A 16 -13.93 -15.63 -18.05
CA THR A 16 -13.53 -15.62 -19.46
C THR A 16 -14.48 -14.81 -20.33
N PRO A 17 -14.60 -13.47 -20.09
CA PRO A 17 -15.64 -12.69 -20.71
C PRO A 17 -15.44 -12.55 -22.23
N ASN A 18 -16.54 -12.77 -22.98
CA ASN A 18 -16.68 -12.40 -24.38
C ASN A 18 -17.59 -11.16 -24.49
N TYR A 19 -17.01 -10.03 -24.83
CA TYR A 19 -17.74 -8.75 -24.92
C TYR A 19 -18.30 -8.45 -26.33
N LEU A 20 -18.01 -9.26 -27.33
CA LEU A 20 -18.51 -9.02 -28.70
C LEU A 20 -20.03 -8.95 -28.77
N PRO A 21 -20.83 -9.87 -28.17
CA PRO A 21 -22.29 -9.78 -28.18
C PRO A 21 -22.81 -8.46 -27.56
N ILE A 22 -22.13 -7.95 -26.51
CA ILE A 22 -22.52 -6.71 -25.86
C ILE A 22 -22.28 -5.51 -26.78
N TRP A 23 -21.12 -5.44 -27.41
CA TRP A 23 -20.84 -4.41 -28.41
C TRP A 23 -21.82 -4.42 -29.57
N THR A 24 -22.16 -5.59 -30.07
CA THR A 24 -23.16 -5.77 -31.15
C THR A 24 -24.54 -5.26 -30.70
N ALA A 25 -25.00 -5.67 -29.52
CA ALA A 25 -26.30 -5.23 -29.00
C ALA A 25 -26.36 -3.70 -28.77
N ARG A 26 -25.26 -3.11 -28.30
CA ARG A 26 -25.12 -1.62 -28.14
C ARG A 26 -25.20 -0.91 -29.49
N ALA A 27 -24.51 -1.44 -30.51
CA ALA A 27 -24.56 -0.88 -31.87
C ALA A 27 -25.97 -0.96 -32.49
N GLU A 28 -26.65 -2.10 -32.38
CA GLU A 28 -28.02 -2.27 -32.84
C GLU A 28 -29.00 -1.34 -32.11
N ARG A 29 -28.88 -1.21 -30.80
CA ARG A 29 -29.68 -0.28 -30.00
C ARG A 29 -29.45 1.16 -30.45
N LEU A 30 -28.20 1.57 -30.66
CA LEU A 30 -27.86 2.91 -31.13
C LEU A 30 -28.46 3.22 -32.50
N MET A 31 -28.44 2.25 -33.45
CA MET A 31 -29.06 2.42 -34.74
C MET A 31 -30.60 2.62 -34.63
N LYS A 32 -31.28 1.89 -33.76
CA LYS A 32 -32.72 2.07 -33.48
C LYS A 32 -33.02 3.44 -32.89
N LEU A 33 -32.22 3.90 -31.94
CA LEU A 33 -32.37 5.23 -31.31
C LEU A 33 -32.16 6.37 -32.32
N ARG A 34 -31.22 6.22 -33.26
CA ARG A 34 -30.95 7.19 -34.33
C ARG A 34 -32.07 7.24 -35.38
N ALA A 35 -32.73 6.10 -35.61
CA ALA A 35 -33.84 6.01 -36.56
C ALA A 35 -35.16 6.57 -36.00
N ASP A 36 -35.29 6.69 -34.68
CA ASP A 36 -36.51 7.16 -34.01
C ASP A 36 -36.18 8.22 -32.95
N PRO A 37 -36.28 9.52 -33.30
CA PRO A 37 -36.03 10.63 -32.36
C PRO A 37 -36.96 10.63 -31.14
N ALA A 38 -38.19 10.16 -31.27
CA ALA A 38 -39.14 10.09 -30.16
C ALA A 38 -38.70 9.02 -29.14
N LEU A 39 -38.25 7.86 -29.64
CA LEU A 39 -37.68 6.81 -28.82
C LEU A 39 -36.39 7.30 -28.12
N LEU A 40 -35.51 8.00 -28.82
CA LEU A 40 -34.31 8.57 -28.23
C LEU A 40 -34.65 9.52 -27.04
N GLN A 41 -35.64 10.39 -27.25
CA GLN A 41 -36.06 11.32 -26.18
C GLN A 41 -36.69 10.54 -24.99
N ALA A 42 -37.51 9.53 -25.25
CA ALA A 42 -38.11 8.71 -24.20
C ALA A 42 -37.03 7.97 -23.38
N VAL A 43 -35.99 7.44 -24.05
CA VAL A 43 -34.86 6.76 -23.41
C VAL A 43 -34.01 7.73 -22.60
N ARG A 44 -33.81 8.96 -23.06
CA ARG A 44 -33.11 10.00 -22.27
C ARG A 44 -33.87 10.33 -20.98
N VAL A 45 -35.20 10.47 -21.04
CA VAL A 45 -36.04 10.67 -19.84
C VAL A 45 -35.95 9.47 -18.89
N TYR A 46 -35.91 8.25 -19.42
CA TYR A 46 -35.74 7.04 -18.63
C TYR A 46 -34.39 7.02 -17.88
N TYR A 47 -33.28 7.28 -18.58
CA TYR A 47 -31.94 7.26 -17.99
C TYR A 47 -31.72 8.34 -16.93
N ARG A 48 -32.45 9.46 -16.98
CA ARG A 48 -32.44 10.49 -15.94
C ARG A 48 -32.74 9.90 -14.56
N ASP A 49 -33.71 9.00 -14.49
CA ASP A 49 -34.16 8.37 -13.24
C ASP A 49 -33.51 6.99 -12.99
N HIS A 50 -32.76 6.48 -13.98
CA HIS A 50 -32.13 5.15 -13.95
C HIS A 50 -30.65 5.21 -14.37
N PRO A 51 -29.79 5.92 -13.62
CA PRO A 51 -28.37 6.09 -14.00
C PRO A 51 -27.59 4.75 -14.04
N ALA A 52 -27.98 3.75 -13.24
CA ALA A 52 -27.37 2.43 -13.29
C ALA A 52 -27.58 1.73 -14.65
N ASP A 53 -28.78 1.86 -15.23
CA ASP A 53 -29.07 1.32 -16.55
C ASP A 53 -28.28 2.03 -17.64
N PHE A 54 -28.17 3.36 -17.54
CA PHE A 54 -27.35 4.14 -18.47
C PHE A 54 -25.88 3.70 -18.44
N VAL A 55 -25.30 3.55 -17.25
CA VAL A 55 -23.92 3.10 -17.07
C VAL A 55 -23.73 1.68 -17.63
N ASN A 56 -24.67 0.78 -17.38
CA ASN A 56 -24.63 -0.59 -17.90
C ASN A 56 -24.75 -0.64 -19.43
N ASP A 57 -25.63 0.15 -19.99
CA ASP A 57 -25.96 0.14 -21.42
C ASP A 57 -24.87 0.79 -22.27
N TRP A 58 -24.20 1.84 -21.78
CA TRP A 58 -23.26 2.64 -22.59
C TRP A 58 -21.87 2.79 -21.99
N GLY A 59 -21.69 2.46 -20.72
CA GLY A 59 -20.43 2.65 -20.03
C GLY A 59 -19.30 1.80 -20.58
N VAL A 60 -18.08 2.35 -20.49
CA VAL A 60 -16.82 1.64 -20.75
C VAL A 60 -15.90 1.75 -19.55
N THR A 61 -15.01 0.78 -19.43
CA THR A 61 -13.93 0.78 -18.44
C THR A 61 -12.63 0.34 -19.09
N VAL A 62 -11.51 0.53 -18.39
CA VAL A 62 -10.19 0.11 -18.86
C VAL A 62 -9.51 -0.73 -17.79
N ASP A 63 -9.01 -1.88 -18.21
CA ASP A 63 -8.10 -2.69 -17.41
C ASP A 63 -6.86 -3.05 -18.25
N PRO A 64 -5.71 -2.38 -18.04
CA PRO A 64 -4.49 -2.66 -18.80
C PRO A 64 -3.94 -4.06 -18.54
N ARG A 65 -4.30 -4.71 -17.42
CA ARG A 65 -3.81 -6.06 -17.05
C ARG A 65 -4.24 -7.16 -18.03
N VAL A 66 -5.32 -6.93 -18.77
CA VAL A 66 -5.82 -7.91 -19.73
C VAL A 66 -5.07 -7.92 -21.06
N THR A 67 -4.26 -6.88 -21.34
CA THR A 67 -3.48 -6.78 -22.59
C THR A 67 -2.42 -7.86 -22.71
N ALA A 68 -1.83 -8.29 -21.59
CA ALA A 68 -0.89 -9.41 -21.54
C ALA A 68 -1.51 -10.74 -21.99
N ARG A 69 -2.86 -10.81 -22.04
CA ARG A 69 -3.63 -11.97 -22.52
C ARG A 69 -4.19 -11.77 -23.94
N GLY A 70 -3.67 -10.79 -24.69
CA GLY A 70 -4.11 -10.49 -26.06
C GLY A 70 -5.50 -9.86 -26.15
N ARG A 71 -6.04 -9.30 -25.06
CA ARG A 71 -7.37 -8.66 -25.01
C ARG A 71 -7.24 -7.14 -25.07
N SER A 72 -8.27 -6.47 -25.59
CA SER A 72 -8.36 -5.01 -25.52
C SER A 72 -8.47 -4.55 -24.07
N ALA A 73 -7.67 -3.55 -23.69
CA ALA A 73 -7.79 -2.91 -22.37
C ALA A 73 -9.15 -2.20 -22.19
N ILE A 74 -9.74 -1.70 -23.28
CA ILE A 74 -11.04 -1.03 -23.28
C ILE A 74 -12.12 -2.10 -23.41
N MET A 75 -13.06 -2.11 -22.47
CA MET A 75 -14.16 -3.07 -22.42
C MET A 75 -15.47 -2.40 -21.99
N PRO A 76 -16.63 -2.98 -22.32
CA PRO A 76 -17.89 -2.46 -21.81
C PRO A 76 -17.92 -2.58 -20.28
N LEU A 77 -18.37 -1.52 -19.62
CA LEU A 77 -18.66 -1.54 -18.19
C LEU A 77 -20.00 -2.24 -17.98
N VAL A 78 -19.96 -3.56 -17.87
CA VAL A 78 -21.12 -4.37 -17.52
C VAL A 78 -21.17 -4.51 -16.02
N LEU A 79 -22.29 -4.11 -15.43
CA LEU A 79 -22.43 -4.11 -13.98
C LEU A 79 -22.76 -5.51 -13.47
N TRP A 80 -22.01 -6.01 -12.51
CA TRP A 80 -22.48 -7.15 -11.71
C TRP A 80 -23.46 -6.68 -10.63
N PRO A 81 -24.22 -7.58 -9.99
CA PRO A 81 -25.36 -7.22 -9.13
C PRO A 81 -25.00 -6.18 -8.06
N LYS A 82 -23.88 -6.35 -7.34
CA LYS A 82 -23.49 -5.43 -6.26
C LYS A 82 -23.08 -4.03 -6.76
N GLN A 83 -22.53 -3.94 -7.97
CA GLN A 83 -22.23 -2.64 -8.59
C GLN A 83 -23.51 -1.89 -8.96
N ARG A 84 -24.50 -2.59 -9.50
CA ARG A 84 -25.82 -2.03 -9.81
C ARG A 84 -26.51 -1.54 -8.53
N GLU A 85 -26.56 -2.39 -7.52
CA GLU A 85 -27.13 -2.05 -6.20
C GLU A 85 -26.48 -0.78 -5.62
N TRP A 86 -25.16 -0.64 -5.74
CA TRP A 86 -24.46 0.55 -5.26
C TRP A 86 -24.85 1.83 -6.03
N LEU A 87 -24.97 1.77 -7.35
CA LEU A 87 -25.39 2.93 -8.16
C LEU A 87 -26.84 3.35 -7.85
N GLU A 88 -27.72 2.39 -7.66
CA GLU A 88 -29.11 2.62 -7.25
C GLU A 88 -29.19 3.20 -5.84
N TRP A 89 -28.36 2.67 -4.92
CA TRP A 89 -28.22 3.19 -3.57
C TRP A 89 -27.70 4.63 -3.57
N LEU A 90 -26.68 4.95 -4.36
CA LEU A 90 -26.12 6.29 -4.47
C LEU A 90 -27.14 7.29 -5.04
N TYR A 91 -27.90 6.88 -6.05
CA TYR A 91 -29.00 7.67 -6.60
C TYR A 91 -30.08 7.96 -5.56
N ALA A 92 -30.45 6.97 -4.75
CA ALA A 92 -31.42 7.15 -3.66
C ALA A 92 -30.90 8.11 -2.59
N ARG A 93 -29.60 8.08 -2.23
CA ARG A 93 -29.00 9.03 -1.29
C ARG A 93 -29.11 10.46 -1.81
N TRP A 94 -28.73 10.67 -3.06
CA TRP A 94 -28.88 11.99 -3.68
C TRP A 94 -30.33 12.46 -3.70
N LYS A 95 -31.25 11.63 -4.13
CA LYS A 95 -32.67 11.99 -4.25
C LYS A 95 -33.30 12.40 -2.92
N ASN A 96 -32.86 11.77 -1.84
CA ASN A 96 -33.35 12.07 -0.48
C ASN A 96 -32.58 13.23 0.19
N GLY A 97 -31.46 13.68 -0.37
CA GLY A 97 -30.58 14.65 0.28
C GLY A 97 -29.84 14.05 1.48
N ASP A 98 -29.55 12.73 1.45
CA ASP A 98 -28.94 12.01 2.58
C ASP A 98 -27.43 11.85 2.39
N PRO A 99 -26.63 11.98 3.45
CA PRO A 99 -25.25 11.53 3.44
C PRO A 99 -25.16 10.01 3.34
N GLY A 100 -23.99 9.47 2.98
CA GLY A 100 -23.74 8.04 2.95
C GLY A 100 -22.27 7.69 3.16
N THR A 101 -22.02 6.46 3.57
CA THR A 101 -20.67 5.92 3.73
C THR A 101 -20.57 4.57 3.04
N THR A 102 -19.60 4.41 2.13
CA THR A 102 -19.31 3.15 1.45
C THR A 102 -18.01 2.57 1.97
N VAL A 103 -18.11 1.46 2.70
CA VAL A 103 -16.96 0.65 3.10
C VAL A 103 -16.69 -0.36 1.99
N LYS A 104 -15.53 -0.27 1.37
CA LYS A 104 -15.23 -1.06 0.18
C LYS A 104 -13.97 -1.89 0.32
N SER A 105 -13.96 -3.07 -0.27
CA SER A 105 -12.74 -3.78 -0.62
C SER A 105 -12.02 -3.10 -1.78
N ARG A 106 -10.73 -3.31 -1.86
CA ARG A 106 -9.91 -2.86 -2.98
C ARG A 106 -10.29 -3.59 -4.27
N ASP A 107 -10.15 -2.89 -5.41
CA ASP A 107 -10.34 -3.43 -6.77
C ASP A 107 -11.76 -3.98 -7.03
N VAL A 108 -12.78 -3.26 -6.53
CA VAL A 108 -14.20 -3.50 -6.83
C VAL A 108 -14.79 -2.50 -7.84
N GLY A 109 -13.95 -1.62 -8.39
CA GLY A 109 -14.32 -0.68 -9.46
C GLY A 109 -15.08 0.56 -9.00
N ILE A 110 -15.14 0.86 -7.70
CA ILE A 110 -16.01 1.91 -7.15
C ILE A 110 -15.68 3.31 -7.70
N SER A 111 -14.41 3.66 -7.89
CA SER A 111 -14.00 4.96 -8.44
C SER A 111 -14.46 5.14 -9.90
N TRP A 112 -14.48 4.05 -10.70
CA TRP A 112 -15.09 4.05 -12.05
C TRP A 112 -16.58 4.27 -11.98
N LEU A 113 -17.28 3.57 -11.08
CA LEU A 113 -18.73 3.70 -10.90
C LEU A 113 -19.10 5.11 -10.44
N ALA A 114 -18.35 5.69 -9.51
CA ALA A 114 -18.57 7.04 -9.00
C ALA A 114 -18.47 8.10 -10.12
N MET A 115 -17.42 8.04 -10.94
CA MET A 115 -17.26 8.94 -12.08
C MET A 115 -18.28 8.70 -13.16
N SER A 116 -18.67 7.44 -13.41
CA SER A 116 -19.75 7.11 -14.37
C SER A 116 -21.10 7.62 -13.90
N PHE A 117 -21.40 7.49 -12.60
CA PHE A 117 -22.61 8.05 -11.98
C PHE A 117 -22.63 9.57 -12.10
N ALA A 118 -21.56 10.24 -11.68
CA ALA A 118 -21.46 11.70 -11.78
C ALA A 118 -21.65 12.19 -13.22
N SER A 119 -21.06 11.50 -14.19
CA SER A 119 -21.24 11.82 -15.60
C SER A 119 -22.69 11.63 -16.06
N ALA A 120 -23.34 10.51 -15.69
CA ALA A 120 -24.75 10.27 -15.99
C ALA A 120 -25.65 11.37 -15.41
N MET A 121 -25.43 11.74 -14.14
CA MET A 121 -26.21 12.80 -13.50
C MET A 121 -26.04 14.14 -14.21
N CYS A 122 -24.82 14.52 -14.58
CA CYS A 122 -24.55 15.75 -15.32
C CYS A 122 -25.10 15.77 -16.76
N ILE A 123 -25.24 14.59 -17.39
CA ILE A 123 -25.80 14.45 -18.74
C ILE A 123 -27.33 14.63 -18.76
N PHE A 124 -28.03 14.18 -17.71
CA PHE A 124 -29.48 14.08 -17.71
C PHE A 124 -30.20 15.04 -16.75
N HIS A 125 -29.46 15.78 -15.92
CA HIS A 125 -30.02 16.80 -15.02
C HIS A 125 -29.41 18.16 -15.31
N ASP A 126 -30.26 19.19 -15.35
CA ASP A 126 -29.82 20.57 -15.56
C ASP A 126 -29.18 21.14 -14.28
N ASP A 127 -28.15 21.97 -14.45
CA ASP A 127 -27.42 22.67 -13.39
C ASP A 127 -26.89 21.77 -12.28
N PHE A 128 -26.62 20.48 -12.59
CA PHE A 128 -26.15 19.50 -11.63
C PHE A 128 -24.66 19.69 -11.33
N SER A 129 -24.31 19.87 -10.08
CA SER A 129 -22.92 20.11 -9.67
C SER A 129 -22.40 18.97 -8.79
N VAL A 130 -21.34 18.29 -9.25
CA VAL A 130 -20.67 17.23 -8.49
C VAL A 130 -19.31 17.70 -8.02
N GLY A 131 -19.01 17.47 -6.73
CA GLY A 131 -17.67 17.60 -6.16
C GLY A 131 -17.01 16.23 -5.98
N PHE A 132 -15.73 16.14 -6.32
CA PHE A 132 -14.88 14.99 -5.95
C PHE A 132 -13.73 15.46 -5.10
N GLY A 133 -13.47 14.73 -4.00
CA GLY A 133 -12.32 14.94 -3.14
C GLY A 133 -11.49 13.68 -2.97
N SER A 134 -10.17 13.81 -2.81
CA SER A 134 -9.28 12.73 -2.38
C SER A 134 -8.08 13.29 -1.62
N GLU A 135 -7.29 12.41 -1.00
CA GLU A 135 -6.14 12.80 -0.16
C GLU A 135 -5.12 13.69 -0.87
N LYS A 136 -4.90 13.47 -2.17
CA LYS A 136 -3.89 14.14 -3.00
C LYS A 136 -4.45 14.54 -4.36
N GLU A 137 -3.89 15.63 -4.91
CA GLU A 137 -4.23 16.15 -6.22
C GLU A 137 -4.02 15.12 -7.33
N ASP A 138 -2.92 14.40 -7.32
CA ASP A 138 -2.60 13.35 -8.29
C ASP A 138 -3.65 12.22 -8.32
N LYS A 139 -4.33 11.96 -7.21
CA LYS A 139 -5.41 10.97 -7.14
C LYS A 139 -6.71 11.50 -7.75
N VAL A 140 -6.91 12.81 -7.69
CA VAL A 140 -8.08 13.44 -8.30
C VAL A 140 -7.86 13.64 -9.79
N ASP A 141 -6.80 14.37 -10.18
CA ASP A 141 -6.52 14.65 -11.59
C ASP A 141 -5.02 14.80 -11.88
N ARG A 142 -4.48 13.87 -12.64
CA ARG A 142 -3.13 13.91 -13.20
C ARG A 142 -3.17 13.56 -14.67
N SER A 143 -2.56 14.40 -15.49
CA SER A 143 -2.54 14.21 -16.94
C SER A 143 -1.89 12.88 -17.32
N GLY A 144 -2.63 12.05 -18.08
CA GLY A 144 -2.14 10.76 -18.57
C GLY A 144 -2.14 9.63 -17.55
N ASP A 145 -2.55 9.87 -16.30
CA ASP A 145 -2.57 8.85 -15.26
C ASP A 145 -3.93 8.11 -15.21
N PRO A 146 -3.98 6.81 -15.58
CA PRO A 146 -5.23 6.04 -15.56
C PRO A 146 -5.79 5.78 -14.15
N ASP A 147 -4.99 5.97 -13.12
CA ASP A 147 -5.38 5.72 -11.74
C ASP A 147 -6.16 6.89 -11.12
N CYS A 148 -6.04 8.11 -11.66
CA CYS A 148 -6.76 9.26 -11.15
C CYS A 148 -8.26 9.25 -11.55
N LEU A 149 -9.09 9.95 -10.76
CA LEU A 149 -10.54 10.02 -10.95
C LEU A 149 -10.92 10.65 -12.30
N PHE A 150 -10.36 11.82 -12.60
CA PHE A 150 -10.72 12.57 -13.80
C PHE A 150 -10.31 11.89 -15.11
N TYR A 151 -9.24 11.10 -15.12
CA TYR A 151 -8.91 10.26 -16.27
C TYR A 151 -10.06 9.28 -16.59
N LYS A 152 -10.60 8.62 -15.54
CA LYS A 152 -11.73 7.68 -15.68
C LYS A 152 -12.97 8.38 -16.24
N GLY A 153 -13.27 9.58 -15.73
CA GLY A 153 -14.39 10.41 -16.23
C GLY A 153 -14.22 10.81 -17.69
N ARG A 154 -13.04 11.33 -18.06
CA ARG A 154 -12.72 11.69 -19.45
C ARG A 154 -12.88 10.51 -20.40
N LEU A 155 -12.38 9.36 -20.00
CA LEU A 155 -12.43 8.16 -20.82
C LEU A 155 -13.86 7.65 -20.94
N PHE A 156 -14.63 7.61 -19.87
CA PHE A 156 -16.05 7.26 -19.91
C PHE A 156 -16.80 8.16 -20.91
N LEU A 157 -16.67 9.47 -20.81
CA LEU A 157 -17.33 10.45 -21.69
C LEU A 157 -16.84 10.38 -23.15
N GLN A 158 -15.57 10.07 -23.36
CA GLN A 158 -14.99 9.94 -24.71
C GLN A 158 -15.68 8.85 -25.52
N TYR A 159 -15.98 7.72 -24.88
CA TYR A 159 -16.56 6.54 -25.55
C TYR A 159 -18.08 6.52 -25.59
N LEU A 160 -18.77 7.46 -24.96
CA LEU A 160 -20.22 7.58 -25.11
C LEU A 160 -20.62 7.95 -26.53
N PRO A 161 -21.80 7.48 -27.03
CA PRO A 161 -22.40 8.00 -28.24
C PRO A 161 -22.65 9.52 -28.15
N PRO A 162 -22.52 10.29 -29.25
CA PRO A 162 -22.78 11.73 -29.25
C PRO A 162 -24.14 12.13 -28.65
N GLU A 163 -25.15 11.31 -28.84
CA GLU A 163 -26.51 11.50 -28.35
C GLU A 163 -26.60 11.55 -26.80
N PHE A 164 -25.57 11.05 -26.12
CA PHE A 164 -25.49 10.97 -24.66
C PHE A 164 -24.28 11.71 -24.08
N LYS A 165 -23.86 12.81 -24.71
CA LYS A 165 -22.72 13.61 -24.21
C LYS A 165 -23.10 14.97 -23.63
N ALA A 166 -24.35 15.40 -23.74
CA ALA A 166 -24.82 16.72 -23.28
C ALA A 166 -23.87 17.86 -23.71
N GLY A 167 -23.48 17.85 -24.99
CA GLY A 167 -22.57 18.85 -25.55
C GLY A 167 -21.10 18.71 -25.14
N PHE A 168 -20.73 17.71 -24.37
CA PHE A 168 -19.35 17.53 -23.92
C PHE A 168 -18.39 17.24 -25.08
N ASP A 169 -17.33 18.07 -25.15
CA ASP A 169 -16.18 17.88 -26.03
C ASP A 169 -14.91 17.85 -25.19
N LEU A 170 -14.08 16.81 -25.39
CA LEU A 170 -12.88 16.57 -24.56
C LEU A 170 -11.87 17.73 -24.60
N LYS A 171 -11.78 18.46 -25.73
CA LYS A 171 -10.82 19.57 -25.89
C LYS A 171 -11.34 20.88 -25.31
N ARG A 172 -12.67 21.10 -25.32
CA ARG A 172 -13.30 22.37 -24.93
C ARG A 172 -13.82 22.35 -23.51
N ASN A 173 -14.31 21.20 -23.05
CA ASN A 173 -15.06 21.07 -21.81
C ASN A 173 -14.34 20.27 -20.72
N SER A 174 -13.06 19.92 -20.94
CA SER A 174 -12.20 19.25 -19.97
C SER A 174 -10.99 20.10 -19.64
N ALA A 175 -10.99 20.66 -18.44
CA ALA A 175 -9.84 21.34 -17.85
C ALA A 175 -9.29 20.49 -16.69
N HIS A 176 -8.14 20.92 -16.11
CA HIS A 176 -7.62 20.33 -14.90
C HIS A 176 -8.67 20.42 -13.77
N MET A 177 -8.97 19.30 -13.13
CA MET A 177 -9.98 19.16 -12.07
C MET A 177 -11.39 19.69 -12.44
N ARG A 178 -11.74 19.76 -13.71
CA ARG A 178 -13.04 20.26 -14.12
C ARG A 178 -13.53 19.66 -15.44
N LEU A 179 -14.78 19.14 -15.43
CA LEU A 179 -15.53 18.73 -16.63
C LEU A 179 -16.84 19.54 -16.65
N THR A 180 -17.22 20.05 -17.82
CA THR A 180 -18.45 20.86 -18.00
C THR A 180 -19.33 20.29 -19.08
N PHE A 181 -20.65 20.41 -18.91
CA PHE A 181 -21.65 19.86 -19.82
C PHE A 181 -22.51 21.01 -20.37
N PRO A 182 -22.19 21.54 -21.55
CA PRO A 182 -22.81 22.78 -22.06
C PRO A 182 -24.33 22.72 -22.21
N ASP A 183 -24.88 21.57 -22.63
CA ASP A 183 -26.33 21.45 -22.90
C ASP A 183 -27.17 21.45 -21.61
N THR A 184 -26.59 21.08 -20.48
CA THR A 184 -27.29 21.01 -19.18
C THR A 184 -26.79 22.04 -18.17
N GLY A 185 -25.73 22.78 -18.47
CA GLY A 185 -25.10 23.70 -17.51
C GLY A 185 -24.39 23.00 -16.35
N SER A 186 -24.34 21.69 -16.36
CA SER A 186 -23.82 20.84 -15.26
C SER A 186 -22.30 20.77 -15.26
N SER A 187 -21.72 20.39 -14.11
CA SER A 187 -20.26 20.28 -13.97
C SER A 187 -19.81 19.28 -12.93
N ILE A 188 -18.64 18.69 -13.16
CA ILE A 188 -17.87 17.89 -12.18
C ILE A 188 -16.61 18.66 -11.84
N THR A 189 -16.33 18.86 -10.56
CA THR A 189 -15.14 19.56 -10.07
C THR A 189 -14.36 18.69 -9.10
N GLY A 190 -13.02 18.79 -9.12
CA GLY A 190 -12.11 18.08 -8.23
C GLY A 190 -11.46 19.00 -7.22
N GLU A 191 -11.17 18.49 -6.04
CA GLU A 191 -10.45 19.15 -4.96
C GLU A 191 -9.60 18.12 -4.21
N ALA A 192 -8.53 18.55 -3.53
CA ALA A 192 -7.65 17.63 -2.82
C ALA A 192 -7.21 18.18 -1.46
N GLY A 193 -6.92 17.27 -0.53
CA GLY A 193 -6.39 17.59 0.80
C GLY A 193 -7.25 18.61 1.55
N ASP A 194 -6.63 19.65 2.07
CA ASP A 194 -7.31 20.68 2.87
C ASP A 194 -8.24 21.62 2.07
N ASN A 195 -8.25 21.52 0.73
CA ASN A 195 -9.10 22.31 -0.14
C ASN A 195 -10.46 21.65 -0.39
N ILE A 196 -10.67 20.43 0.04
CA ILE A 196 -11.93 19.70 -0.17
C ILE A 196 -13.10 20.45 0.47
N GLY A 197 -14.17 20.66 -0.30
CA GLY A 197 -15.39 21.33 0.12
C GLY A 197 -15.34 22.86 0.08
N ARG A 198 -14.27 23.47 -0.45
CA ARG A 198 -14.13 24.94 -0.52
C ARG A 198 -14.57 25.54 -1.85
N GLY A 199 -14.79 24.73 -2.88
CA GLY A 199 -15.13 25.16 -4.24
C GLY A 199 -16.62 25.48 -4.48
N GLY A 200 -17.40 25.79 -3.47
CA GLY A 200 -18.81 26.17 -3.58
C GLY A 200 -19.77 24.99 -3.40
N ARG A 201 -21.10 25.29 -3.41
CA ARG A 201 -22.15 24.30 -3.14
C ARG A 201 -22.27 23.26 -4.24
N LYS A 202 -22.54 22.01 -3.85
CA LYS A 202 -22.67 20.85 -4.73
C LYS A 202 -23.99 20.11 -4.52
N SER A 203 -24.55 19.59 -5.62
CA SER A 203 -25.71 18.69 -5.57
C SER A 203 -25.36 17.37 -4.85
N ILE A 204 -24.11 16.90 -5.01
CA ILE A 204 -23.52 15.75 -4.33
C ILE A 204 -22.01 15.96 -4.24
N TYR A 205 -21.41 15.54 -3.13
CA TYR A 205 -19.97 15.55 -2.95
C TYR A 205 -19.46 14.15 -2.61
N ILE A 206 -18.55 13.60 -3.41
CA ILE A 206 -17.99 12.26 -3.26
C ILE A 206 -16.53 12.37 -2.81
N VAL A 207 -16.20 11.79 -1.66
CA VAL A 207 -14.84 11.73 -1.10
C VAL A 207 -14.29 10.33 -1.29
N ASP A 208 -13.35 10.17 -2.21
CA ASP A 208 -12.64 8.90 -2.44
C ASP A 208 -11.45 8.77 -1.50
N GLU A 209 -11.20 7.56 -1.03
CA GLU A 209 -10.18 7.21 -0.02
C GLU A 209 -10.29 8.06 1.27
N SER A 210 -11.52 8.26 1.73
CA SER A 210 -11.87 9.12 2.87
C SER A 210 -11.18 8.72 4.18
N ALA A 211 -10.85 7.43 4.39
CA ALA A 211 -10.10 6.97 5.56
C ALA A 211 -8.66 7.51 5.63
N HIS A 212 -8.12 7.99 4.50
CA HIS A 212 -6.73 8.45 4.37
C HIS A 212 -6.59 9.98 4.33
N ILE A 213 -7.67 10.74 4.47
CA ILE A 213 -7.62 12.22 4.47
C ILE A 213 -6.84 12.71 5.71
N PRO A 214 -5.78 13.52 5.53
CA PRO A 214 -4.89 13.91 6.63
C PRO A 214 -5.57 14.76 7.72
N ASN A 215 -6.57 15.58 7.35
CA ASN A 215 -7.27 16.50 8.25
C ASN A 215 -8.79 16.29 8.23
N PRO A 216 -9.30 15.19 8.82
CA PRO A 216 -10.71 14.82 8.74
C PRO A 216 -11.66 15.85 9.36
N LYS A 217 -11.24 16.57 10.43
CA LYS A 217 -12.08 17.61 11.06
C LYS A 217 -12.28 18.84 10.16
N ALA A 218 -11.26 19.24 9.41
CA ALA A 218 -11.39 20.33 8.44
C ALA A 218 -12.28 19.91 7.27
N LEU A 219 -12.17 18.66 6.82
CA LEU A 219 -13.06 18.06 5.83
C LEU A 219 -14.53 18.11 6.29
N ASP A 220 -14.81 17.67 7.52
CA ASP A 220 -16.16 17.64 8.06
C ASP A 220 -16.76 19.04 8.15
N ALA A 221 -15.98 20.01 8.62
CA ALA A 221 -16.43 21.41 8.71
C ALA A 221 -16.73 22.03 7.34
N SER A 222 -15.89 21.78 6.33
CA SER A 222 -16.08 22.39 5.00
C SER A 222 -17.24 21.75 4.23
N LEU A 223 -17.39 20.42 4.30
CA LEU A 223 -18.46 19.74 3.56
C LEU A 223 -19.84 19.89 4.20
N SER A 224 -19.94 20.17 5.50
CA SER A 224 -21.22 20.43 6.17
C SER A 224 -21.98 21.63 5.62
N ALA A 225 -21.27 22.63 5.08
CA ALA A 225 -21.86 23.81 4.45
C ALA A 225 -21.92 23.74 2.92
N ASN A 226 -21.30 22.73 2.32
CA ASN A 226 -21.15 22.58 0.87
C ASN A 226 -22.28 21.76 0.24
N THR A 227 -22.70 20.68 0.88
CA THR A 227 -23.70 19.75 0.33
C THR A 227 -24.48 19.02 1.43
N ASP A 228 -25.73 18.74 1.17
CA ASP A 228 -26.55 17.85 2.01
C ASP A 228 -26.25 16.37 1.71
N CYS A 229 -25.79 16.07 0.49
CA CYS A 229 -25.50 14.72 0.03
C CYS A 229 -23.98 14.45 -0.06
N ARG A 230 -23.32 14.33 1.09
CA ARG A 230 -21.93 13.90 1.18
C ARG A 230 -21.83 12.38 1.15
N GLN A 231 -20.99 11.84 0.27
CA GLN A 231 -20.73 10.42 0.11
C GLN A 231 -19.25 10.11 0.34
N ASP A 232 -18.93 9.41 1.42
CA ASP A 232 -17.57 8.95 1.72
C ASP A 232 -17.39 7.53 1.23
N MET A 233 -16.29 7.23 0.52
CA MET A 233 -15.96 5.86 0.11
C MET A 233 -14.48 5.58 0.34
N SER A 234 -14.17 4.46 0.97
CA SER A 234 -12.79 4.04 1.25
C SER A 234 -12.66 2.56 1.57
N SER A 235 -11.48 1.98 1.36
CA SER A 235 -11.03 0.85 2.16
C SER A 235 -10.82 1.29 3.62
N VAL A 236 -10.76 0.34 4.55
CA VAL A 236 -10.64 0.68 5.96
C VAL A 236 -9.18 0.92 6.34
N TRP A 237 -8.96 1.84 7.28
CA TRP A 237 -7.64 2.12 7.80
C TRP A 237 -7.71 2.56 9.27
N GLY A 238 -7.76 1.57 10.15
CA GLY A 238 -7.87 1.81 11.58
C GLY A 238 -9.22 2.37 12.05
N THR A 239 -9.29 2.69 13.33
CA THR A 239 -10.51 3.17 14.01
C THR A 239 -10.44 4.64 14.42
N ALA A 240 -9.27 5.29 14.31
CA ALA A 240 -9.03 6.65 14.80
C ALA A 240 -9.15 7.70 13.68
N ASN A 241 -10.19 7.63 12.85
CA ASN A 241 -10.44 8.59 11.77
C ASN A 241 -11.94 8.84 11.57
N SER A 242 -12.28 9.96 10.93
CA SER A 242 -13.66 10.36 10.66
C SER A 242 -14.42 9.34 9.79
N PHE A 243 -13.75 8.63 8.88
CA PHE A 243 -14.40 7.60 8.07
C PHE A 243 -14.94 6.46 8.93
N TYR A 244 -14.16 6.01 9.94
CA TYR A 244 -14.63 5.01 10.91
C TYR A 244 -15.85 5.50 11.68
N GLU A 245 -15.79 6.75 12.20
CA GLU A 245 -16.89 7.35 12.95
C GLU A 245 -18.16 7.42 12.09
N ARG A 246 -18.05 7.83 10.84
CA ARG A 246 -19.16 7.89 9.88
C ARG A 246 -19.71 6.51 9.53
N ALA A 247 -18.84 5.52 9.29
CA ALA A 247 -19.23 4.16 8.95
C ALA A 247 -19.97 3.44 10.12
N HIS A 248 -19.77 3.90 11.35
CA HIS A 248 -20.41 3.35 12.55
C HIS A 248 -21.49 4.26 13.15
N ASN A 249 -21.77 5.39 12.50
CA ASN A 249 -22.85 6.29 12.91
C ASN A 249 -24.19 5.74 12.43
N ALA A 250 -25.08 5.41 13.37
CA ALA A 250 -26.39 4.84 13.07
C ALA A 250 -27.31 5.74 12.22
N THR A 251 -27.04 7.07 12.17
CA THR A 251 -27.82 8.02 11.37
C THR A 251 -27.31 8.19 9.94
N ILE A 252 -26.12 7.67 9.62
CA ILE A 252 -25.54 7.74 8.27
C ILE A 252 -25.68 6.38 7.60
N PRO A 253 -26.47 6.26 6.53
CA PRO A 253 -26.59 5.02 5.79
C PRO A 253 -25.24 4.50 5.32
N ARG A 254 -25.00 3.20 5.55
CA ARG A 254 -23.77 2.52 5.17
C ARG A 254 -24.03 1.50 4.08
N PHE A 255 -23.12 1.45 3.11
CA PHE A 255 -23.06 0.42 2.08
C PHE A 255 -21.75 -0.36 2.22
N ASP A 256 -21.83 -1.68 2.34
CA ASP A 256 -20.67 -2.56 2.38
C ASP A 256 -20.48 -3.22 1.01
N PHE A 257 -19.29 -3.01 0.42
CA PHE A 257 -18.92 -3.57 -0.87
C PHE A 257 -17.68 -4.47 -0.70
N HIS A 258 -17.94 -5.74 -0.41
CA HIS A 258 -16.90 -6.71 -0.11
C HIS A 258 -16.34 -7.35 -1.39
N TRP A 259 -15.08 -7.82 -1.37
CA TRP A 259 -14.47 -8.51 -2.51
C TRP A 259 -15.22 -9.80 -2.91
N LYS A 260 -15.94 -10.43 -1.99
CA LYS A 260 -16.78 -11.61 -2.25
C LYS A 260 -17.98 -11.31 -3.16
N ASP A 261 -18.33 -10.04 -3.28
CA ASP A 261 -19.39 -9.60 -4.21
C ASP A 261 -18.89 -9.49 -5.66
N ASP A 262 -17.57 -9.59 -5.89
CA ASP A 262 -16.95 -9.55 -7.22
C ASP A 262 -16.89 -10.95 -7.82
N PRO A 263 -17.68 -11.25 -8.87
CA PRO A 263 -17.77 -12.57 -9.47
C PRO A 263 -16.45 -13.07 -10.12
N ARG A 264 -15.45 -12.19 -10.23
CA ARG A 264 -14.11 -12.54 -10.76
C ARG A 264 -13.18 -13.08 -9.68
N LYS A 265 -13.53 -12.90 -8.39
CA LYS A 265 -12.69 -13.25 -7.23
C LYS A 265 -13.16 -14.59 -6.65
N THR A 266 -12.45 -15.66 -7.03
CA THR A 266 -12.73 -17.04 -6.61
C THR A 266 -12.03 -17.38 -5.28
N PRO A 267 -12.35 -18.54 -4.65
CA PRO A 267 -11.58 -19.03 -3.50
C PRO A 267 -10.09 -19.20 -3.78
N GLU A 268 -9.71 -19.57 -5.00
CA GLU A 268 -8.31 -19.69 -5.43
C GLU A 268 -7.64 -18.32 -5.48
N TRP A 269 -8.36 -17.29 -5.96
CA TRP A 269 -7.90 -15.91 -5.92
C TRP A 269 -7.66 -15.46 -4.45
N GLU A 270 -8.59 -15.76 -3.53
CA GLU A 270 -8.45 -15.46 -2.11
C GLU A 270 -7.20 -16.11 -1.52
N LYS A 271 -7.05 -17.45 -1.71
CA LYS A 271 -5.90 -18.21 -1.22
C LYS A 271 -4.58 -17.60 -1.71
N LYS A 272 -4.49 -17.30 -3.00
CA LYS A 272 -3.32 -16.66 -3.61
C LYS A 272 -3.06 -15.29 -3.00
N LYS A 273 -4.11 -14.45 -2.88
CA LYS A 273 -3.98 -13.06 -2.40
C LYS A 273 -3.59 -12.99 -0.93
N ARG A 274 -4.14 -13.86 -0.08
CA ARG A 274 -3.73 -14.00 1.33
C ARG A 274 -2.29 -14.49 1.46
N ALA A 275 -1.82 -15.33 0.54
CA ALA A 275 -0.42 -15.76 0.51
C ALA A 275 0.55 -14.66 0.07
N GLU A 276 0.11 -13.70 -0.76
CA GLU A 276 0.94 -12.60 -1.25
C GLU A 276 1.05 -11.44 -0.25
N LEU A 277 -0.01 -11.15 0.52
CA LEU A 277 -0.12 -9.94 1.32
C LEU A 277 0.13 -10.17 2.81
N ASP A 278 0.53 -9.11 3.50
CA ASP A 278 0.52 -9.09 4.95
C ASP A 278 -0.92 -9.22 5.48
N PRO A 279 -1.17 -10.02 6.54
CA PRO A 279 -2.52 -10.23 7.07
C PRO A 279 -3.24 -8.95 7.48
N ALA A 280 -2.53 -7.97 8.07
CA ALA A 280 -3.14 -6.70 8.46
C ALA A 280 -3.54 -5.87 7.23
N ILE A 281 -2.71 -5.88 6.17
CA ILE A 281 -3.01 -5.23 4.90
C ILE A 281 -4.20 -5.91 4.22
N PHE A 282 -4.24 -7.25 4.20
CA PHE A 282 -5.38 -7.96 3.63
C PHE A 282 -6.67 -7.69 4.41
N ALA A 283 -6.60 -7.65 5.73
CA ALA A 283 -7.73 -7.31 6.59
C ALA A 283 -8.27 -5.91 6.33
N ALA A 284 -7.39 -4.93 6.11
CA ALA A 284 -7.77 -3.55 5.80
C ALA A 284 -8.30 -3.40 4.36
N GLU A 285 -7.52 -3.82 3.38
CA GLU A 285 -7.78 -3.52 1.96
C GLU A 285 -8.84 -4.42 1.33
N TYR A 286 -9.04 -5.65 1.87
CA TYR A 286 -9.96 -6.62 1.29
C TYR A 286 -11.08 -7.05 2.23
N ASP A 287 -10.79 -7.44 3.48
CA ASP A 287 -11.82 -7.95 4.40
C ASP A 287 -12.64 -6.84 5.07
N CYS A 288 -12.34 -5.58 4.80
CA CYS A 288 -13.03 -4.43 5.40
C CYS A 288 -13.05 -4.46 6.94
N ASN A 289 -11.99 -5.02 7.53
CA ASN A 289 -11.88 -5.22 8.97
C ASN A 289 -11.14 -4.05 9.64
N PHE A 290 -11.89 -3.17 10.28
CA PHE A 290 -11.33 -2.00 10.97
C PHE A 290 -10.40 -2.36 12.13
N THR A 291 -10.70 -3.40 12.89
CA THR A 291 -9.95 -3.74 14.12
C THR A 291 -8.66 -4.50 13.82
N ALA A 292 -8.67 -5.42 12.86
CA ALA A 292 -7.47 -6.17 12.47
C ALA A 292 -6.41 -5.31 11.75
N SER A 293 -6.76 -4.10 11.35
CA SER A 293 -5.86 -3.14 10.70
C SER A 293 -5.19 -2.17 11.67
N VAL A 294 -5.41 -2.27 13.00
CA VAL A 294 -5.12 -1.16 13.92
C VAL A 294 -3.91 -1.36 14.80
N GLU A 295 -3.73 -2.52 15.42
CA GLU A 295 -2.64 -2.73 16.39
C GLU A 295 -2.31 -4.21 16.55
N GLY A 296 -1.03 -4.51 16.82
CA GLY A 296 -0.59 -5.85 17.14
C GLY A 296 0.92 -5.93 17.25
N VAL A 297 1.42 -7.07 17.66
CA VAL A 297 2.88 -7.32 17.63
C VAL A 297 3.38 -7.20 16.20
N VAL A 298 4.54 -6.56 16.04
CA VAL A 298 5.14 -6.40 14.70
C VAL A 298 5.46 -7.78 14.13
N ILE A 299 6.10 -8.66 14.90
CA ILE A 299 6.50 -9.99 14.45
C ILE A 299 5.90 -11.03 15.42
N PRO A 300 4.89 -11.81 14.98
CA PRO A 300 4.32 -12.89 15.79
C PRO A 300 5.37 -13.94 16.19
N ALA A 301 5.32 -14.42 17.43
CA ALA A 301 6.29 -15.39 17.96
C ALA A 301 6.38 -16.68 17.14
N VAL A 302 5.29 -17.12 16.53
CA VAL A 302 5.27 -18.30 15.66
C VAL A 302 6.13 -18.10 14.39
N TRP A 303 6.23 -16.88 13.87
CA TRP A 303 7.10 -16.58 12.73
C TRP A 303 8.57 -16.56 13.13
N VAL A 304 8.88 -16.03 14.32
CA VAL A 304 10.23 -16.06 14.87
C VAL A 304 10.69 -17.50 15.09
N THR A 305 9.82 -18.33 15.68
CA THR A 305 10.10 -19.75 15.91
C THR A 305 10.36 -20.51 14.61
N ALA A 306 9.59 -20.24 13.56
CA ALA A 306 9.77 -20.87 12.25
C ALA A 306 11.12 -20.49 11.59
N ALA A 307 11.66 -19.31 11.88
CA ALA A 307 12.94 -18.87 11.33
C ALA A 307 14.16 -19.52 12.01
N ILE A 308 14.00 -20.13 13.19
CA ILE A 308 15.11 -20.82 13.88
C ILE A 308 15.49 -22.07 13.09
N GLY A 309 16.73 -22.15 12.62
CA GLY A 309 17.24 -23.28 11.83
C GLY A 309 16.56 -23.43 10.47
N ALA A 310 15.90 -22.40 9.95
CA ALA A 310 15.18 -22.50 8.68
C ALA A 310 16.10 -22.78 7.49
N ALA A 311 17.31 -22.20 7.48
CA ALA A 311 18.31 -22.46 6.44
C ALA A 311 18.79 -23.91 6.48
N GLU A 312 19.09 -24.43 7.66
CA GLU A 312 19.52 -25.80 7.85
C GLU A 312 18.45 -26.80 7.39
N ARG A 313 17.20 -26.55 7.74
CA ARG A 313 16.05 -27.38 7.34
C ARG A 313 15.84 -27.40 5.82
N LEU A 314 16.17 -26.31 5.15
CA LEU A 314 16.13 -26.21 3.70
C LEU A 314 17.45 -26.63 3.03
N GLY A 315 18.50 -27.01 3.79
CA GLY A 315 19.80 -27.36 3.25
C GLY A 315 20.53 -26.16 2.58
N LEU A 316 20.28 -24.93 3.06
CA LEU A 316 20.92 -23.71 2.56
C LEU A 316 22.21 -23.45 3.35
N LYS A 317 23.23 -22.94 2.65
CA LYS A 317 24.48 -22.46 3.25
C LYS A 317 24.54 -20.94 3.17
N PRO A 318 24.88 -20.24 4.27
CA PRO A 318 25.04 -18.80 4.23
C PRO A 318 26.19 -18.40 3.30
N GLU A 319 25.92 -17.47 2.38
CA GLU A 319 26.91 -16.94 1.43
C GLU A 319 26.82 -15.41 1.39
N GLY A 320 27.89 -14.77 0.93
CA GLY A 320 27.97 -13.33 0.79
C GLY A 320 28.66 -12.64 1.98
N GLN A 321 28.57 -11.31 2.01
CA GLN A 321 29.23 -10.47 3.00
C GLN A 321 28.56 -10.57 4.37
N LYS A 322 29.39 -10.73 5.40
CA LYS A 322 28.97 -10.62 6.81
C LYS A 322 28.83 -9.15 7.19
N ARG A 323 27.92 -8.84 8.12
CA ARG A 323 27.62 -7.49 8.57
C ARG A 323 27.36 -7.47 10.06
N GLY A 324 27.70 -6.34 10.71
CA GLY A 324 27.42 -6.07 12.12
C GLY A 324 26.45 -4.91 12.32
N ALA A 325 25.75 -4.91 13.45
CA ALA A 325 25.00 -3.74 13.91
C ALA A 325 25.02 -3.65 15.43
N LEU A 326 25.30 -2.44 15.93
CA LEU A 326 25.38 -2.08 17.34
C LEU A 326 24.17 -1.23 17.75
N ASP A 327 23.41 -1.72 18.71
CA ASP A 327 22.47 -0.89 19.48
C ASP A 327 23.13 -0.49 20.79
N VAL A 328 23.26 0.81 21.01
CA VAL A 328 24.06 1.39 22.11
C VAL A 328 23.17 1.72 23.30
N ALA A 329 23.55 1.23 24.46
CA ALA A 329 22.97 1.62 25.74
C ALA A 329 24.09 2.14 26.69
N ASP A 330 23.74 3.13 27.52
CA ASP A 330 24.60 3.64 28.58
C ASP A 330 24.34 2.88 29.90
N ALA A 331 24.98 3.35 30.99
CA ALA A 331 24.74 2.82 32.32
C ALA A 331 23.24 2.90 32.68
N GLY A 332 22.61 1.74 32.90
CA GLY A 332 21.17 1.70 33.19
C GLY A 332 20.56 0.28 33.11
N LYS A 333 19.27 0.23 32.83
CA LYS A 333 18.50 -1.02 32.67
C LYS A 333 18.75 -1.70 31.33
N ASP A 334 19.01 -0.92 30.29
CA ASP A 334 19.21 -1.39 28.94
C ASP A 334 20.63 -1.93 28.73
N ALA A 335 20.81 -2.85 27.81
CA ALA A 335 22.08 -3.47 27.48
C ALA A 335 22.49 -3.11 26.06
N ASN A 336 23.78 -2.94 25.81
CA ASN A 336 24.31 -2.88 24.45
C ASN A 336 24.04 -4.21 23.75
N ALA A 337 23.79 -4.19 22.46
CA ALA A 337 23.59 -5.38 21.66
C ALA A 337 24.32 -5.29 20.32
N PHE A 338 25.04 -6.34 19.95
CA PHE A 338 25.73 -6.42 18.67
C PHE A 338 25.28 -7.68 17.91
N ALA A 339 24.62 -7.45 16.79
CA ALA A 339 24.12 -8.53 15.91
C ALA A 339 25.05 -8.74 14.71
N VAL A 340 25.19 -10.00 14.29
CA VAL A 340 26.00 -10.41 13.14
C VAL A 340 25.16 -11.27 12.19
N ASN A 341 25.09 -10.88 10.92
CA ASN A 341 24.46 -11.68 9.86
C ASN A 341 25.39 -11.94 8.68
N GLN A 342 25.00 -12.92 7.86
CA GLN A 342 25.55 -13.15 6.52
C GLN A 342 24.38 -13.31 5.56
N SER A 343 24.10 -12.26 4.76
CA SER A 343 22.90 -12.21 3.92
C SER A 343 21.63 -12.47 4.74
N TYR A 344 20.86 -13.50 4.41
CA TYR A 344 19.63 -13.90 5.08
C TYR A 344 19.85 -14.60 6.44
N TYR A 345 21.07 -14.98 6.78
CA TYR A 345 21.39 -15.80 7.96
C TYR A 345 21.89 -14.95 9.13
N LEU A 346 21.17 -14.95 10.23
CA LEU A 346 21.57 -14.33 11.48
C LEU A 346 22.44 -15.31 12.28
N HIS A 347 23.74 -15.02 12.38
CA HIS A 347 24.71 -15.87 13.06
C HIS A 347 24.62 -15.82 14.57
N SER A 348 24.56 -14.59 15.12
CA SER A 348 24.56 -14.38 16.57
C SER A 348 24.10 -12.97 16.91
N VAL A 349 23.69 -12.79 18.16
CA VAL A 349 23.59 -11.49 18.82
C VAL A 349 24.29 -11.64 20.16
N GLU A 350 25.19 -10.68 20.47
CA GLU A 350 25.84 -10.57 21.77
C GLU A 350 25.30 -9.38 22.52
N SER A 351 25.22 -9.48 23.85
CA SER A 351 24.83 -8.37 24.70
C SER A 351 25.78 -8.17 25.87
N TRP A 352 25.91 -6.92 26.31
CA TRP A 352 26.66 -6.54 27.52
C TRP A 352 26.06 -5.32 28.15
N LYS A 353 26.16 -5.22 29.46
CA LYS A 353 25.73 -4.03 30.19
C LYS A 353 26.82 -2.94 30.15
N GLY A 354 26.44 -1.70 29.98
CA GLY A 354 27.24 -0.56 30.36
C GLY A 354 27.39 -0.55 31.87
N SER A 355 28.49 0.00 32.38
CA SER A 355 28.68 0.28 33.82
C SER A 355 29.02 1.75 33.99
N ALA A 356 28.89 2.26 35.22
CA ALA A 356 29.26 3.64 35.52
C ALA A 356 30.75 3.94 35.23
N ASP A 357 31.58 2.90 35.17
CA ASP A 357 33.01 2.98 34.91
C ASP A 357 33.39 2.73 33.45
N LEU A 358 32.43 2.27 32.63
CA LEU A 358 32.61 1.92 31.21
C LEU A 358 31.68 2.78 30.37
N ASP A 359 32.25 3.77 29.72
CA ASP A 359 31.53 4.68 28.82
C ASP A 359 31.19 4.05 27.46
N ILE A 360 30.54 4.81 26.60
CA ILE A 360 30.17 4.38 25.24
C ILE A 360 31.39 3.98 24.41
N TYR A 361 32.56 4.59 24.69
CA TYR A 361 33.81 4.27 24.01
C TYR A 361 34.18 2.79 24.15
N HIS A 362 34.04 2.18 25.32
CA HIS A 362 34.30 0.73 25.51
C HIS A 362 33.34 -0.13 24.74
N SER A 363 32.08 0.31 24.59
CA SER A 363 31.09 -0.42 23.76
C SER A 363 31.45 -0.38 22.29
N VAL A 364 31.97 0.76 21.82
CA VAL A 364 32.46 0.89 20.44
C VAL A 364 33.74 0.04 20.26
N GLU A 365 34.70 0.08 21.19
CA GLU A 365 35.92 -0.73 21.16
C GLU A 365 35.57 -2.24 21.10
N ARG A 366 34.67 -2.69 21.97
CA ARG A 366 34.19 -4.09 21.92
C ARG A 366 33.59 -4.45 20.56
N SER A 367 32.86 -3.54 19.94
CA SER A 367 32.29 -3.75 18.61
C SER A 367 33.37 -3.94 17.53
N PHE A 368 34.51 -3.22 17.66
CA PHE A 368 35.67 -3.43 16.79
C PHE A 368 36.28 -4.81 16.98
N VAL A 369 36.42 -5.29 18.23
CA VAL A 369 36.89 -6.64 18.54
C VAL A 369 35.96 -7.71 17.94
N LEU A 370 34.64 -7.50 18.05
CA LEU A 370 33.66 -8.40 17.44
C LEU A 370 33.76 -8.39 15.91
N CYS A 371 33.99 -7.23 15.29
CA CYS A 371 34.24 -7.18 13.85
C CYS A 371 35.46 -8.01 13.44
N ASP A 372 36.56 -7.93 14.19
CA ASP A 372 37.75 -8.74 13.90
C ASP A 372 37.46 -10.25 14.13
N THR A 373 36.75 -10.60 15.20
CA THR A 373 36.39 -12.00 15.52
C THR A 373 35.54 -12.65 14.43
N TYR A 374 34.56 -11.91 13.90
CA TYR A 374 33.65 -12.42 12.88
C TYR A 374 34.11 -12.16 11.44
N GLY A 375 35.21 -11.41 11.24
CA GLY A 375 35.73 -11.04 9.95
C GLY A 375 34.82 -10.07 9.20
N LEU A 376 34.38 -9.00 9.88
CA LEU A 376 33.51 -7.98 9.32
C LEU A 376 34.32 -6.79 8.81
N ASP A 377 33.88 -6.18 7.69
CA ASP A 377 34.47 -4.94 7.17
C ASP A 377 33.97 -3.68 7.89
N GLY A 378 32.99 -3.84 8.80
CA GLY A 378 32.40 -2.75 9.57
C GLY A 378 31.03 -3.08 10.14
N PHE A 379 30.39 -2.06 10.74
CA PHE A 379 29.09 -2.23 11.36
C PHE A 379 28.23 -0.96 11.25
N HIS A 380 26.91 -1.15 11.41
CA HIS A 380 25.95 -0.07 11.59
C HIS A 380 25.75 0.17 13.09
N TYR A 381 25.39 1.41 13.47
CA TYR A 381 25.05 1.72 14.84
C TYR A 381 23.82 2.61 14.92
N ASP A 382 23.02 2.47 15.98
CA ASP A 382 21.93 3.42 16.23
C ASP A 382 22.51 4.80 16.55
N ALA A 383 22.23 5.77 15.70
CA ALA A 383 22.75 7.14 15.81
C ALA A 383 21.76 8.09 16.48
N ASP A 384 20.59 7.61 16.92
CA ASP A 384 19.64 8.40 17.69
C ASP A 384 20.06 8.47 19.16
N GLY A 385 19.80 9.59 19.82
CA GLY A 385 20.08 9.75 21.24
C GLY A 385 21.58 9.55 21.61
N LEU A 386 21.84 8.55 22.42
CA LEU A 386 23.18 8.24 22.95
C LEU A 386 24.20 7.84 21.89
N GLY A 387 23.74 7.24 20.79
CA GLY A 387 24.60 6.80 19.68
C GLY A 387 25.27 7.95 18.92
N ALA A 388 24.91 9.20 19.17
CA ALA A 388 25.55 10.35 18.53
C ALA A 388 27.08 10.43 18.78
N SER A 389 27.57 9.93 19.92
CA SER A 389 29.00 9.90 20.28
C SER A 389 29.80 8.83 19.54
N VAL A 390 29.16 7.72 19.13
CA VAL A 390 29.81 6.55 18.48
C VAL A 390 30.69 6.95 17.31
N ARG A 391 30.27 7.94 16.51
CA ARG A 391 31.02 8.41 15.35
C ARG A 391 32.40 8.95 15.71
N GLY A 392 32.49 9.71 16.81
CA GLY A 392 33.74 10.31 17.30
C GLY A 392 34.69 9.23 17.82
N ASP A 393 34.17 8.31 18.61
CA ASP A 393 34.93 7.24 19.22
C ASP A 393 35.41 6.22 18.17
N ALA A 394 34.55 5.82 17.21
CA ALA A 394 34.93 4.97 16.11
C ALA A 394 36.05 5.58 15.24
N ARG A 395 36.08 6.92 15.07
CA ARG A 395 37.17 7.59 14.35
C ARG A 395 38.48 7.43 15.12
N LYS A 396 38.51 7.71 16.41
CA LYS A 396 39.72 7.57 17.25
C LYS A 396 40.28 6.14 17.20
N ILE A 397 39.38 5.13 17.29
CA ILE A 397 39.78 3.72 17.25
C ILE A 397 40.33 3.38 15.85
N ASN A 398 39.69 3.85 14.76
CA ASN A 398 40.18 3.65 13.40
C ASN A 398 41.54 4.30 13.16
N ASP A 399 41.76 5.52 13.65
CA ASP A 399 43.04 6.21 13.55
C ASP A 399 44.14 5.38 14.22
N ALA A 400 43.90 4.92 15.47
CA ALA A 400 44.84 4.04 16.18
C ALA A 400 45.09 2.70 15.48
N ARG A 401 44.05 2.12 14.81
CA ARG A 401 44.21 0.89 14.01
C ARG A 401 45.10 1.12 12.80
N VAL A 402 44.93 2.23 12.09
CA VAL A 402 45.73 2.58 10.91
C VAL A 402 47.19 2.83 11.33
N ASP A 403 47.42 3.56 12.43
CA ASP A 403 48.74 3.78 12.97
C ASP A 403 49.47 2.49 13.36
N SER A 404 48.70 1.45 13.73
CA SER A 404 49.23 0.11 14.06
C SER A 404 49.33 -0.81 12.82
N GLY A 405 49.09 -0.29 11.60
CA GLY A 405 49.15 -1.07 10.34
C GLY A 405 47.92 -1.90 10.05
N GLY A 406 46.81 -1.74 10.80
CA GLY A 406 45.53 -2.41 10.58
C GLY A 406 44.67 -1.69 9.55
N LYS A 407 43.61 -2.39 9.09
CA LYS A 407 42.60 -1.79 8.20
C LYS A 407 41.51 -1.05 8.99
N PRO A 408 41.12 0.16 8.58
CA PRO A 408 39.98 0.84 9.21
C PRO A 408 38.69 0.08 8.93
N LEU A 409 37.76 0.06 9.91
CA LEU A 409 36.42 -0.50 9.77
C LEU A 409 35.42 0.59 9.34
N LEU A 410 34.47 0.19 8.52
CA LEU A 410 33.41 1.07 8.02
C LEU A 410 32.28 1.16 9.05
N VAL A 411 32.21 2.28 9.79
CA VAL A 411 31.18 2.51 10.81
C VAL A 411 30.12 3.47 10.25
N ARG A 412 28.88 3.04 10.16
CA ARG A 412 27.78 3.77 9.51
C ARG A 412 26.61 4.02 10.46
N PRO A 413 26.11 5.26 10.54
CA PRO A 413 24.94 5.57 11.34
C PRO A 413 23.66 4.99 10.74
N PHE A 414 22.79 4.47 11.57
CA PHE A 414 21.38 4.27 11.32
C PHE A 414 20.58 5.28 12.14
N ARG A 415 19.67 6.02 11.53
CA ARG A 415 18.81 6.98 12.20
C ARG A 415 17.37 6.50 12.09
N GLY A 416 16.88 5.90 13.16
CA GLY A 416 15.51 5.37 13.22
C GLY A 416 14.46 6.46 13.17
N SER A 417 14.74 7.63 13.76
CA SER A 417 13.89 8.83 13.72
C SER A 417 13.91 9.58 12.38
N GLY A 418 14.84 9.22 11.49
CA GLY A 418 15.04 9.88 10.20
C GLY A 418 13.99 9.52 9.15
N ASP A 419 14.23 10.06 7.95
CA ASP A 419 13.35 9.86 6.78
C ASP A 419 13.30 8.39 6.36
N VAL A 420 12.16 8.02 5.79
CA VAL A 420 11.92 6.67 5.22
C VAL A 420 12.87 6.38 4.05
N PHE A 421 13.21 5.11 3.87
CA PHE A 421 13.98 4.66 2.72
C PHE A 421 13.09 4.64 1.46
N GLN A 422 13.64 5.07 0.32
CA GLN A 422 12.92 5.06 -0.96
C GLN A 422 11.49 5.64 -0.82
N PRO A 423 11.35 6.93 -0.49
CA PRO A 423 10.08 7.54 -0.09
C PRO A 423 8.95 7.34 -1.11
N GLU A 424 9.28 7.30 -2.40
CA GLU A 424 8.31 7.13 -3.50
C GLU A 424 7.96 5.66 -3.82
N ALA A 425 8.63 4.70 -3.18
CA ALA A 425 8.34 3.28 -3.42
C ALA A 425 6.95 2.91 -2.88
N ILE A 426 6.16 2.23 -3.70
CA ILE A 426 4.83 1.76 -3.27
C ILE A 426 4.97 0.59 -2.31
N VAL A 427 4.31 0.68 -1.17
CA VAL A 427 4.27 -0.41 -0.19
C VAL A 427 3.43 -1.56 -0.76
N PRO A 428 3.98 -2.79 -0.83
CA PRO A 428 3.30 -3.93 -1.42
C PRO A 428 1.89 -4.15 -0.82
N GLY A 429 0.91 -4.32 -1.69
CA GLY A 429 -0.49 -4.53 -1.31
C GLY A 429 -1.29 -3.25 -1.06
N THR A 430 -0.65 -2.09 -1.09
CA THR A 430 -1.30 -0.78 -0.92
C THR A 430 -1.15 0.09 -2.18
N GLN A 431 -1.76 1.29 -2.18
CA GLN A 431 -1.46 2.35 -3.16
C GLN A 431 -0.62 3.47 -2.55
N ARG A 432 -0.14 3.28 -1.33
CA ARG A 432 0.59 4.29 -0.58
C ARG A 432 2.08 4.17 -0.82
N THR A 433 2.74 5.32 -0.95
CA THR A 433 4.20 5.38 -0.96
C THR A 433 4.77 5.06 0.43
N ALA A 434 6.04 4.71 0.52
CA ALA A 434 6.70 4.50 1.81
C ALA A 434 6.61 5.75 2.68
N LEU A 435 6.74 6.94 2.09
CA LEU A 435 6.59 8.23 2.77
C LEU A 435 5.21 8.40 3.40
N ASP A 436 4.15 7.96 2.71
CA ASP A 436 2.78 8.09 3.22
C ASP A 436 2.39 6.99 4.20
N PHE A 437 3.04 5.84 4.11
CA PHE A 437 2.70 4.67 4.90
C PHE A 437 3.41 4.63 6.25
N PHE A 438 4.69 5.00 6.32
CA PHE A 438 5.50 4.92 7.53
C PHE A 438 5.76 6.29 8.16
N GLU A 439 5.78 6.35 9.50
CA GLU A 439 6.09 7.57 10.24
C GLU A 439 7.58 7.94 10.12
N ASN A 440 8.49 6.95 10.15
CA ASN A 440 9.93 7.14 10.12
C ASN A 440 10.68 5.89 9.61
N ALA A 441 12.00 5.98 9.50
CA ALA A 441 12.86 4.88 9.07
C ALA A 441 12.78 3.64 9.98
N LYS A 442 12.64 3.82 11.31
CA LYS A 442 12.51 2.71 12.27
C LYS A 442 11.25 1.89 11.99
N ALA A 443 10.12 2.56 11.80
CA ALA A 443 8.85 1.89 11.48
C ALA A 443 8.96 1.10 10.17
N GLN A 444 9.58 1.68 9.14
CA GLN A 444 9.79 1.00 7.87
C GLN A 444 10.75 -0.20 8.00
N ALA A 445 11.83 -0.07 8.75
CA ALA A 445 12.80 -1.15 8.96
C ALA A 445 12.18 -2.34 9.73
N TRP A 446 11.42 -2.07 10.79
CA TRP A 446 10.65 -3.10 11.50
C TRP A 446 9.61 -3.77 10.62
N TRP A 447 8.92 -3.00 9.76
CA TRP A 447 7.94 -3.57 8.82
C TRP A 447 8.61 -4.42 7.75
N HIS A 448 9.79 -4.02 7.29
CA HIS A 448 10.57 -4.84 6.37
C HIS A 448 11.00 -6.16 7.03
N LEU A 449 11.54 -6.09 8.26
CA LEU A 449 11.93 -7.27 9.03
C LEU A 449 10.73 -8.21 9.27
N ARG A 450 9.55 -7.66 9.58
CA ARG A 450 8.28 -8.40 9.65
C ARG A 450 8.02 -9.20 8.37
N GLY A 451 8.21 -8.57 7.21
CA GLY A 451 8.03 -9.21 5.90
C GLY A 451 8.96 -10.42 5.69
N LEU A 452 10.23 -10.30 6.13
CA LEU A 452 11.19 -11.40 6.05
C LEU A 452 10.75 -12.61 6.90
N PHE A 453 10.36 -12.37 8.16
CA PHE A 453 9.86 -13.43 9.05
C PHE A 453 8.57 -14.07 8.53
N GLN A 454 7.65 -13.28 7.99
CA GLN A 454 6.42 -13.78 7.39
C GLN A 454 6.70 -14.69 6.20
N TYR A 455 7.61 -14.28 5.31
CA TYR A 455 7.97 -15.06 4.13
C TYR A 455 8.60 -16.39 4.56
N THR A 456 9.57 -16.35 5.50
CA THR A 456 10.19 -17.56 6.05
C THR A 456 9.15 -18.49 6.67
N TYR A 457 8.24 -17.95 7.49
CA TYR A 457 7.16 -18.73 8.09
C TYR A 457 6.34 -19.48 7.04
N ARG A 458 5.94 -18.80 5.95
CA ARG A 458 5.17 -19.43 4.85
C ARG A 458 5.94 -20.57 4.16
N ILE A 459 7.22 -20.40 3.94
CA ILE A 459 8.07 -21.44 3.35
C ILE A 459 8.18 -22.64 4.30
N ILE A 460 8.39 -22.40 5.58
CA ILE A 460 8.49 -23.46 6.59
C ILE A 460 7.16 -24.19 6.80
N GLU A 461 6.02 -23.51 6.72
CA GLU A 461 4.70 -24.15 6.75
C GLU A 461 4.50 -25.09 5.54
N ARG A 462 4.93 -24.69 4.35
CA ARG A 462 4.90 -25.57 3.16
C ARG A 462 5.80 -26.79 3.35
N LEU A 463 7.00 -26.60 3.91
CA LEU A 463 7.91 -27.70 4.25
C LEU A 463 7.27 -28.66 5.29
N ASN A 464 6.62 -28.12 6.33
CA ASN A 464 5.92 -28.90 7.35
C ASN A 464 4.71 -29.66 6.76
N ALA A 465 4.08 -29.13 5.73
CA ALA A 465 2.99 -29.79 4.99
C ALA A 465 3.48 -30.89 4.03
N GLY A 466 4.79 -31.16 3.97
CA GLY A 466 5.40 -32.25 3.20
C GLY A 466 5.90 -31.85 1.81
N GLU A 467 5.97 -30.55 1.47
CA GLU A 467 6.61 -30.13 0.22
C GLU A 467 8.13 -30.39 0.28
N SER A 468 8.70 -30.78 -0.86
CA SER A 468 10.13 -31.07 -0.95
C SER A 468 10.99 -29.83 -0.72
N ALA A 469 11.99 -29.92 0.16
CA ALA A 469 12.96 -28.85 0.38
C ALA A 469 13.70 -28.45 -0.91
N GLU A 470 13.89 -29.37 -1.85
CA GLU A 470 14.53 -29.11 -3.14
C GLU A 470 13.66 -28.21 -4.03
N LEU A 471 12.37 -28.49 -4.13
CA LEU A 471 11.43 -27.67 -4.87
C LEU A 471 11.29 -26.28 -4.25
N LEU A 472 11.16 -26.21 -2.91
CA LEU A 472 11.09 -24.95 -2.19
C LEU A 472 12.33 -24.07 -2.42
N ARG A 473 13.54 -24.66 -2.48
CA ARG A 473 14.78 -23.92 -2.79
C ARG A 473 14.76 -23.27 -4.18
N LEU A 474 14.18 -23.93 -5.18
CA LEU A 474 14.09 -23.38 -6.54
C LEU A 474 13.18 -22.14 -6.62
N GLU A 475 12.18 -22.05 -5.76
CA GLU A 475 11.24 -20.95 -5.70
C GLU A 475 11.65 -19.85 -4.70
N LEU A 476 12.70 -20.09 -3.90
CA LEU A 476 13.05 -19.26 -2.76
C LEU A 476 13.68 -17.94 -3.20
N ASP A 477 13.09 -16.84 -2.79
CA ASP A 477 13.67 -15.51 -2.89
C ASP A 477 14.47 -15.20 -1.61
N LEU A 478 15.78 -15.42 -1.68
CA LEU A 478 16.70 -15.19 -0.55
C LEU A 478 16.72 -13.73 -0.06
N SER A 479 16.30 -12.77 -0.88
CA SER A 479 16.19 -11.36 -0.47
C SER A 479 15.02 -11.11 0.48
N LYS A 480 14.04 -12.02 0.52
CA LYS A 480 12.86 -11.99 1.39
C LYS A 480 12.93 -12.98 2.55
N PHE A 481 13.99 -13.79 2.60
CA PHE A 481 14.14 -14.87 3.56
C PHE A 481 15.01 -14.45 4.74
N ILE A 482 14.71 -14.96 5.94
CA ILE A 482 15.54 -14.82 7.14
C ILE A 482 15.63 -16.16 7.86
N SER A 483 16.82 -16.52 8.33
CA SER A 483 17.04 -17.68 9.18
C SER A 483 17.88 -17.28 10.39
N ILE A 484 17.50 -17.76 11.56
CA ILE A 484 18.22 -17.57 12.82
C ILE A 484 19.04 -18.82 13.11
N ALA A 485 20.34 -18.67 13.38
CA ALA A 485 21.19 -19.78 13.82
C ALA A 485 20.58 -20.47 15.02
N PRO A 486 20.55 -21.83 15.06
CA PRO A 486 19.89 -22.56 16.14
C PRO A 486 20.63 -22.46 17.49
N ASN A 487 21.92 -22.13 17.50
CA ASN A 487 22.78 -22.23 18.68
C ASN A 487 23.65 -20.99 18.90
N PHE A 488 23.17 -20.05 19.74
CA PHE A 488 23.96 -18.97 20.36
C PHE A 488 23.33 -18.56 21.71
N PRO A 489 24.11 -18.02 22.66
CA PRO A 489 23.65 -17.80 24.03
C PRO A 489 22.38 -16.96 24.17
N GLU A 490 22.30 -15.83 23.49
CA GLU A 490 21.20 -14.86 23.60
C GLU A 490 19.97 -15.19 22.76
N ARG A 491 19.93 -16.33 22.07
CA ARG A 491 18.83 -16.67 21.13
C ARG A 491 17.46 -16.64 21.78
N ALA A 492 17.29 -17.23 22.96
CA ALA A 492 15.99 -17.28 23.64
C ALA A 492 15.48 -15.86 23.97
N ARG A 493 16.36 -15.01 24.47
CA ARG A 493 16.05 -13.62 24.78
C ARG A 493 15.74 -12.83 23.51
N LEU A 494 16.53 -13.02 22.43
CA LEU A 494 16.27 -12.39 21.14
C LEU A 494 14.88 -12.75 20.59
N CYS A 495 14.46 -14.01 20.69
CA CYS A 495 13.13 -14.44 20.21
C CYS A 495 12.00 -13.73 20.96
N ILE A 496 12.15 -13.49 22.27
CA ILE A 496 11.20 -12.70 23.06
C ILE A 496 11.18 -11.24 22.59
N GLU A 497 12.36 -10.61 22.45
CA GLU A 497 12.49 -9.21 22.06
C GLU A 497 11.99 -8.96 20.62
N LEU A 498 12.19 -9.89 19.68
CA LEU A 498 11.65 -9.79 18.31
C LEU A 498 10.11 -9.75 18.27
N SER A 499 9.46 -10.39 19.25
CA SER A 499 8.00 -10.44 19.35
C SER A 499 7.41 -9.40 20.34
N GLN A 500 8.25 -8.53 20.91
CA GLN A 500 7.82 -7.53 21.87
C GLN A 500 7.27 -6.26 21.20
N PRO A 501 7.92 -5.65 20.16
CA PRO A 501 7.43 -4.41 19.58
C PRO A 501 6.05 -4.53 19.00
N VAL A 502 5.28 -3.48 19.20
CA VAL A 502 3.93 -3.34 18.66
C VAL A 502 3.89 -2.24 17.62
N TRP A 503 3.04 -2.41 16.64
CA TRP A 503 2.77 -1.37 15.67
C TRP A 503 1.41 -0.74 15.92
N GLY A 504 1.25 0.49 15.51
CA GLY A 504 0.00 1.22 15.56
C GLY A 504 0.04 2.38 14.58
N LEU A 505 -0.99 3.19 14.59
CA LEU A 505 -1.09 4.36 13.72
C LEU A 505 -0.78 5.64 14.49
N SER A 506 0.04 6.49 13.90
CA SER A 506 0.27 7.85 14.38
C SER A 506 -0.98 8.72 14.20
N LYS A 507 -0.97 9.93 14.76
CA LYS A 507 -2.04 10.93 14.54
C LYS A 507 -2.23 11.30 13.05
N ARG A 508 -1.23 11.02 12.22
CA ARG A 508 -1.24 11.25 10.76
C ARG A 508 -1.70 10.02 9.97
N GLY A 509 -2.13 8.94 10.65
CA GLY A 509 -2.51 7.68 10.00
C GLY A 509 -1.34 6.90 9.40
N LYS A 510 -0.10 7.18 9.81
CA LYS A 510 1.08 6.45 9.36
C LYS A 510 1.46 5.37 10.36
N VAL A 511 2.01 4.27 9.85
CA VAL A 511 2.51 3.17 10.69
C VAL A 511 3.69 3.65 11.51
N MET A 512 3.60 3.45 12.82
CA MET A 512 4.69 3.62 13.78
C MET A 512 4.93 2.33 14.55
N VAL A 513 6.14 2.13 15.03
CA VAL A 513 6.52 0.95 15.81
C VAL A 513 7.15 1.42 17.11
N ASP A 514 6.71 0.82 18.21
CA ASP A 514 7.19 1.14 19.55
C ASP A 514 7.29 -0.13 20.41
N LYS A 515 8.00 -0.03 21.55
CA LYS A 515 8.11 -1.12 22.52
C LYS A 515 6.82 -1.40 23.32
N CYS A 516 5.83 -0.52 23.20
CA CYS A 516 4.52 -0.65 23.84
C CYS A 516 3.43 0.08 23.03
N PRO A 517 2.16 -0.25 23.25
CA PRO A 517 1.04 0.38 22.55
C PRO A 517 0.99 1.91 22.68
N VAL A 518 0.47 2.57 21.65
CA VAL A 518 0.26 4.02 21.65
C VAL A 518 -0.68 4.40 22.79
N GLY A 519 -0.33 5.47 23.54
CA GLY A 519 -1.11 5.92 24.70
C GLY A 519 -0.81 5.20 26.01
N THR A 520 0.16 4.27 26.05
CA THR A 520 0.64 3.66 27.30
C THR A 520 1.17 4.77 28.25
N LYS A 521 0.73 4.72 29.51
CA LYS A 521 1.16 5.67 30.57
C LYS A 521 2.68 5.67 30.71
N THR A 522 3.26 6.84 30.97
CA THR A 522 4.73 7.06 31.04
C THR A 522 5.42 6.14 32.04
N GLU A 523 4.79 5.89 33.20
CA GLU A 523 5.34 5.01 34.25
C GLU A 523 5.45 3.56 33.76
N VAL A 524 4.41 3.06 33.09
CA VAL A 524 4.38 1.71 32.50
C VAL A 524 5.40 1.60 31.37
N ARG A 525 5.46 2.61 30.50
CA ARG A 525 6.41 2.69 29.39
C ARG A 525 7.86 2.63 29.86
N ASN A 526 8.18 3.34 30.94
CA ASN A 526 9.54 3.38 31.52
C ASN A 526 9.91 2.08 32.25
N ALA A 527 8.92 1.26 32.64
CA ALA A 527 9.16 -0.04 33.23
C ALA A 527 9.51 -1.13 32.17
N ILE A 528 9.10 -0.94 30.91
CA ILE A 528 9.36 -1.88 29.82
C ILE A 528 10.80 -1.72 29.35
N VAL A 529 11.56 -2.83 29.38
CA VAL A 529 12.93 -2.90 28.86
C VAL A 529 12.92 -2.72 27.34
N SER A 530 13.89 -1.96 26.81
CA SER A 530 14.02 -1.78 25.36
C SER A 530 14.45 -3.11 24.67
N PRO A 531 13.94 -3.43 23.48
CA PRO A 531 14.29 -4.65 22.76
C PRO A 531 15.61 -4.50 21.98
N ASN A 532 16.71 -4.24 22.70
CA ASN A 532 18.00 -3.85 22.11
C ASN A 532 18.61 -4.92 21.20
N LEU A 533 18.44 -6.23 21.56
CA LEU A 533 18.87 -7.31 20.69
C LEU A 533 18.10 -7.29 19.39
N ALA A 534 16.79 -7.09 19.47
CA ALA A 534 15.93 -7.06 18.28
C ALA A 534 16.13 -5.77 17.46
N ASP A 535 16.37 -4.61 18.11
CA ASP A 535 16.70 -3.36 17.41
C ASP A 535 18.04 -3.49 16.65
N SER A 536 19.06 -4.17 17.20
CA SER A 536 20.31 -4.46 16.47
C SER A 536 20.07 -5.35 15.24
N VAL A 537 19.20 -6.36 15.35
CA VAL A 537 18.81 -7.20 14.21
C VAL A 537 18.02 -6.40 13.18
N MET A 538 17.07 -5.55 13.60
CA MET A 538 16.31 -4.68 12.71
C MET A 538 17.23 -3.80 11.87
N MET A 539 18.27 -3.20 12.47
CA MET A 539 19.26 -2.38 11.74
C MET A 539 20.04 -3.18 10.68
N LEU A 540 20.37 -4.45 10.95
CA LEU A 540 21.06 -5.32 9.97
C LEU A 540 20.24 -5.54 8.70
N TYR A 541 18.92 -5.70 8.86
CA TYR A 541 18.00 -6.03 7.79
C TYR A 541 17.20 -4.80 7.28
N ALA A 542 17.50 -3.60 7.77
CA ALA A 542 16.84 -2.39 7.29
C ALA A 542 17.00 -2.19 5.76
N PRO A 543 16.00 -1.69 5.05
CA PRO A 543 16.13 -1.31 3.66
C PRO A 543 17.31 -0.35 3.45
N ARG A 544 17.98 -0.40 2.32
CA ARG A 544 19.14 0.44 2.04
C ARG A 544 18.85 1.40 0.90
N HIS A 545 19.42 2.60 0.97
CA HIS A 545 19.49 3.48 -0.18
C HIS A 545 20.37 2.81 -1.24
N GLY A 546 19.75 2.40 -2.34
CA GLY A 546 20.37 2.14 -3.65
C GLY A 546 21.76 1.48 -3.67
N ILE A 547 21.90 0.25 -3.16
CA ILE A 547 22.90 -0.64 -3.71
C ILE A 547 22.16 -1.43 -4.79
N LEU A 548 22.41 -1.08 -6.05
CA LEU A 548 22.20 -2.01 -7.16
C LEU A 548 22.83 -3.33 -6.74
N THR A 549 22.03 -4.33 -6.44
CA THR A 549 22.46 -5.73 -6.44
C THR A 549 22.80 -6.00 -7.91
N ILE A 550 24.07 -5.78 -8.26
CA ILE A 550 24.58 -6.24 -9.54
C ILE A 550 24.40 -7.75 -9.48
N ASN A 551 23.50 -8.24 -10.32
CA ASN A 551 23.28 -9.68 -10.48
C ASN A 551 24.64 -10.33 -10.78
N PRO A 552 25.13 -11.31 -10.01
CA PRO A 552 26.42 -11.97 -10.26
C PRO A 552 26.54 -12.52 -11.68
N ALA A 553 25.42 -12.87 -12.34
CA ALA A 553 25.37 -13.24 -13.75
C ALA A 553 25.74 -12.09 -14.71
N LEU A 554 25.50 -10.83 -14.34
CA LEU A 554 25.93 -9.66 -15.14
C LEU A 554 27.43 -9.35 -14.95
N LEU A 555 28.00 -9.63 -13.78
CA LEU A 555 29.45 -9.53 -13.54
C LEU A 555 30.24 -10.60 -14.32
N ALA A 556 29.69 -11.78 -14.50
CA ALA A 556 30.31 -12.84 -15.30
C ALA A 556 30.34 -12.50 -16.81
N LEU A 557 29.42 -11.68 -17.30
CA LEU A 557 29.39 -11.24 -18.70
C LEU A 557 30.38 -10.08 -18.99
N THR A 558 30.82 -9.35 -17.96
CA THR A 558 31.78 -8.24 -18.12
C THR A 558 33.24 -8.63 -17.90
N SER A 559 33.51 -9.85 -17.38
CA SER A 559 34.85 -10.37 -17.17
C SER A 559 35.43 -11.18 -18.37
N GLY A 560 34.71 -11.26 -19.48
CA GLY A 560 35.21 -11.81 -20.73
C GLY A 560 36.15 -10.81 -21.44
N ASN A 561 37.45 -10.99 -21.29
CA ASN A 561 38.48 -10.31 -22.06
C ASN A 561 38.23 -10.42 -23.57
N THR A 562 37.79 -9.34 -24.21
CA THR A 562 37.97 -9.13 -25.63
C THR A 562 38.48 -7.69 -25.81
N PRO A 563 39.70 -7.51 -26.34
CA PRO A 563 40.23 -6.19 -26.61
C PRO A 563 39.47 -5.58 -27.78
N LEU A 564 38.76 -4.46 -27.55
CA LEU A 564 38.23 -3.63 -28.61
C LEU A 564 39.42 -2.98 -29.38
N ALA A 565 39.67 -3.44 -30.60
CA ALA A 565 40.54 -2.80 -31.54
C ALA A 565 39.98 -1.42 -31.91
N ILE A 566 40.66 -0.38 -31.47
CA ILE A 566 40.42 1.00 -31.91
C ILE A 566 40.95 1.12 -33.34
N GLY A 567 40.06 0.97 -34.33
CA GLY A 567 40.34 1.32 -35.73
C GLY A 567 40.08 2.80 -35.94
N GLY A 568 41.13 3.59 -36.00
CA GLY A 568 41.07 4.96 -36.50
C GLY A 568 40.80 5.02 -37.98
N ARG A 569 39.95 5.95 -38.43
CA ARG A 569 40.01 6.64 -39.75
C ARG A 569 39.29 7.99 -39.61
N ARG A 570 40.09 8.98 -39.83
CA ARG A 570 40.04 10.21 -40.62
C ARG A 570 38.70 10.96 -40.62
#